data_ca0ce47805288ca2e0737566ae206bba
#
_entry.id   ca0ce47805288ca2e0737566ae206bba
#
_cell.length_a   1.000
_cell.length_b   1.000
_cell.length_c   1.000
_cell.angle_alpha   90.00
_cell.angle_beta   90.00
_cell.angle_gamma   90.00
#
_symmetry.space_group_name_H-M   'P 1'
#
loop_
_entity.id
_entity.type
_entity.pdbx_description
1 polymer ?
#
loop_
_entity_poly.entity_id
_entity_poly.type
_entity_poly.pdbx_seq_one_letter_code
_entity_poly.pdbx_strand_id
1 'polypeptide(L)'
;MTRFTTILILCLLSGFQTLAQDCGSPTLLCAETSNPDSLTNAAPVAFSCMDALYTNYYSFSTNTNANNTGNVTLSVSGIDCMTNGGNDTIQAIIVEIPAGGDPCQPISYVQVSDCLSDTLDFSLESDDLSANTDYIVILGTNHDPANGPCDFNVSIDGPAVDINACCDQEISLGQSATINASGAEAIPGYSWSPALTLDTAIGNEVVAIPNETTEYTVTGFVGDCEVTDIVTIIVGPPVGIPNTITPNGDEINDLWKISGISDFPNAQITVFDRWGQVVFKDIGYAEPWDGTNRGKRLPTATYYYVIELNSTDIQIDPITGAITLVH
;
A
#
# COMPACT_ATOMS: atom_id res chain seq x y z
N MET A 1 -13.33 -60.11 18.04
CA MET A 1 -14.32 -59.27 18.71
C MET A 1 -13.83 -57.86 18.73
N THR A 2 -14.17 -57.11 17.71
CA THR A 2 -13.71 -55.75 17.47
C THR A 2 -14.90 -54.82 17.79
N ARG A 3 -14.76 -53.99 18.82
CA ARG A 3 -15.79 -53.01 19.17
C ARG A 3 -15.58 -51.76 18.32
N PHE A 4 -16.53 -51.46 17.47
CA PHE A 4 -16.69 -50.17 16.83
C PHE A 4 -17.26 -49.20 17.83
N THR A 5 -16.50 -48.16 18.16
CA THR A 5 -16.99 -47.00 18.95
C THR A 5 -17.49 -45.95 17.98
N THR A 6 -18.80 -45.82 17.91
CA THR A 6 -19.48 -44.76 17.13
C THR A 6 -19.29 -43.44 17.85
N ILE A 7 -18.51 -42.55 17.29
CA ILE A 7 -18.41 -41.15 17.75
C ILE A 7 -19.61 -40.39 17.21
N LEU A 8 -20.53 -40.07 18.10
CA LEU A 8 -21.67 -39.21 17.84
C LEU A 8 -21.15 -37.75 17.80
N ILE A 9 -21.01 -37.19 16.61
CA ILE A 9 -20.72 -35.76 16.43
C ILE A 9 -22.00 -35.00 16.75
N LEU A 10 -22.04 -34.45 17.95
CA LEU A 10 -23.08 -33.51 18.36
C LEU A 10 -22.81 -32.18 17.66
N CYS A 11 -23.47 -31.88 16.55
CA CYS A 11 -23.55 -30.53 16.00
C CYS A 11 -24.28 -29.64 17.04
N LEU A 12 -23.51 -28.98 17.88
CA LEU A 12 -23.97 -27.82 18.61
C LEU A 12 -24.23 -26.72 17.59
N LEU A 13 -25.49 -26.50 17.28
CA LEU A 13 -26.00 -25.24 16.77
C LEU A 13 -25.74 -24.20 17.88
N SER A 14 -24.53 -23.64 17.88
CA SER A 14 -24.27 -22.39 18.57
C SER A 14 -25.06 -21.32 17.82
N GLY A 15 -26.24 -20.98 18.34
CA GLY A 15 -26.88 -19.73 18.01
C GLY A 15 -25.82 -18.65 18.20
N PHE A 16 -25.52 -17.87 17.17
CA PHE A 16 -24.83 -16.61 17.32
C PHE A 16 -25.66 -15.78 18.28
N GLN A 17 -25.29 -15.80 19.56
CA GLN A 17 -25.65 -14.72 20.45
C GLN A 17 -24.80 -13.56 19.98
N THR A 18 -25.38 -12.61 19.30
CA THR A 18 -24.78 -11.27 19.16
C THR A 18 -24.55 -10.80 20.59
N LEU A 19 -23.28 -10.83 21.03
CA LEU A 19 -22.90 -10.18 22.27
C LEU A 19 -23.30 -8.72 22.08
N ALA A 20 -24.12 -8.21 23.01
CA ALA A 20 -24.44 -6.79 22.99
C ALA A 20 -23.13 -6.02 23.00
N GLN A 21 -22.92 -5.21 21.98
CA GLN A 21 -21.77 -4.31 21.90
C GLN A 21 -22.01 -3.25 22.98
N ASP A 22 -21.34 -3.41 24.09
CA ASP A 22 -21.38 -2.43 25.16
C ASP A 22 -20.09 -1.59 25.15
N CYS A 23 -20.10 -0.49 25.86
CA CYS A 23 -18.98 0.41 25.99
C CYS A 23 -17.73 -0.25 26.60
N GLY A 24 -17.86 -1.38 27.28
CA GLY A 24 -16.76 -2.15 27.88
C GLY A 24 -16.16 -3.21 26.96
N SER A 25 -16.81 -3.47 25.81
CA SER A 25 -16.39 -4.47 24.82
C SER A 25 -16.72 -3.99 23.40
N PRO A 26 -16.12 -2.89 22.93
CA PRO A 26 -16.39 -2.35 21.61
C PRO A 26 -15.93 -3.32 20.51
N THR A 27 -16.58 -3.26 19.36
CA THR A 27 -16.15 -4.00 18.16
C THR A 27 -14.93 -3.30 17.55
N LEU A 28 -13.88 -4.07 17.27
CA LEU A 28 -12.67 -3.52 16.60
C LEU A 28 -12.98 -3.17 15.14
N LEU A 29 -12.61 -1.96 14.74
CA LEU A 29 -12.58 -1.51 13.34
C LEU A 29 -11.13 -1.50 12.86
N CYS A 30 -10.90 -2.16 11.75
CA CYS A 30 -9.62 -2.13 11.05
C CYS A 30 -9.77 -1.36 9.73
N ALA A 31 -8.70 -0.70 9.29
CA ALA A 31 -8.64 -0.05 7.99
C ALA A 31 -9.01 -1.03 6.87
N GLU A 32 -9.56 -0.50 5.79
CA GLU A 32 -9.97 -1.25 4.58
C GLU A 32 -11.00 -2.37 4.82
N THR A 33 -11.57 -2.48 6.04
CA THR A 33 -12.62 -3.46 6.35
C THR A 33 -13.99 -2.79 6.51
N SER A 34 -15.01 -3.42 5.93
CA SER A 34 -16.41 -2.99 6.12
C SER A 34 -17.15 -4.01 6.94
N ASN A 35 -17.73 -3.55 8.05
CA ASN A 35 -18.41 -4.37 9.04
C ASN A 35 -19.92 -4.13 8.96
N PRO A 36 -20.73 -5.12 8.54
CA PRO A 36 -22.18 -5.03 8.64
C PRO A 36 -22.62 -5.13 10.09
N ASP A 37 -23.56 -4.29 10.49
CA ASP A 37 -24.08 -4.25 11.87
C ASP A 37 -25.50 -3.71 11.92
N SER A 38 -26.10 -3.73 13.12
CA SER A 38 -27.47 -3.27 13.40
C SER A 38 -27.55 -2.62 14.75
N LEU A 39 -28.20 -1.47 14.85
CA LEU A 39 -28.48 -0.79 16.13
C LEU A 39 -29.70 -1.41 16.81
N THR A 40 -29.44 -2.35 17.72
CA THR A 40 -30.49 -3.05 18.50
C THR A 40 -30.27 -2.97 20.00
N ASN A 41 -29.11 -2.50 20.46
CA ASN A 41 -28.75 -2.47 21.86
C ASN A 41 -29.37 -1.26 22.57
N ALA A 42 -30.23 -1.48 23.57
CA ALA A 42 -30.75 -0.44 24.41
C ALA A 42 -29.67 0.08 25.39
N ALA A 43 -28.80 0.90 24.90
CA ALA A 43 -27.75 1.56 25.67
C ALA A 43 -27.83 3.08 25.43
N PRO A 44 -28.64 3.80 26.17
CA PRO A 44 -28.84 5.24 25.92
C PRO A 44 -27.58 6.04 26.20
N VAL A 45 -27.23 6.92 25.27
CA VAL A 45 -26.13 7.86 25.39
C VAL A 45 -26.65 9.27 25.15
N ALA A 46 -26.31 10.18 26.08
CA ALA A 46 -26.44 11.61 25.88
C ALA A 46 -25.07 12.27 26.09
N PHE A 47 -24.42 12.67 25.01
CA PHE A 47 -23.10 13.28 25.04
C PHE A 47 -22.96 14.29 23.90
N SER A 48 -22.60 15.52 24.23
CA SER A 48 -22.41 16.59 23.23
C SER A 48 -23.65 16.74 22.34
N CYS A 49 -23.58 16.33 21.11
CA CYS A 49 -24.65 16.38 20.11
C CYS A 49 -25.41 15.07 19.93
N MET A 50 -24.99 13.99 20.59
CA MET A 50 -25.62 12.67 20.51
C MET A 50 -26.68 12.55 21.60
N ASP A 51 -27.89 12.17 21.19
CA ASP A 51 -29.02 11.80 22.07
C ASP A 51 -29.68 10.57 21.45
N ALA A 52 -29.18 9.38 21.80
CA ALA A 52 -29.58 8.13 21.20
C ALA A 52 -30.02 7.14 22.29
N LEU A 53 -31.08 6.35 22.02
CA LEU A 53 -31.60 5.31 22.90
C LEU A 53 -30.94 3.96 22.65
N TYR A 54 -30.46 3.72 21.40
CA TYR A 54 -29.82 2.49 20.99
C TYR A 54 -28.44 2.86 20.42
N THR A 55 -27.39 2.25 20.97
CA THR A 55 -26.02 2.58 20.59
C THR A 55 -25.15 1.34 20.44
N ASN A 56 -24.23 1.37 19.47
CA ASN A 56 -23.12 0.46 19.32
C ASN A 56 -21.80 1.20 19.49
N TYR A 57 -20.82 0.52 20.05
CA TYR A 57 -19.49 1.02 20.30
C TYR A 57 -18.48 0.27 19.47
N TYR A 58 -17.57 1.01 18.84
CA TYR A 58 -16.47 0.47 18.08
C TYR A 58 -15.17 1.09 18.57
N SER A 59 -14.07 0.37 18.44
CA SER A 59 -12.74 0.88 18.77
C SER A 59 -11.80 0.78 17.59
N PHE A 60 -10.83 1.65 17.53
CA PHE A 60 -9.69 1.55 16.65
C PHE A 60 -8.46 2.13 17.34
N SER A 61 -7.28 1.68 16.93
CA SER A 61 -6.01 2.22 17.39
C SER A 61 -5.35 3.01 16.26
N THR A 62 -4.62 4.06 16.61
CA THR A 62 -3.83 4.82 15.65
C THR A 62 -2.41 4.27 15.53
N ASN A 63 -1.80 4.50 14.37
CA ASN A 63 -0.43 4.09 14.08
C ASN A 63 0.61 4.77 14.98
N THR A 64 1.87 4.32 14.88
CA THR A 64 2.96 4.78 15.75
C THR A 64 3.69 6.01 15.23
N ASN A 65 3.25 6.64 14.13
CA ASN A 65 3.87 7.82 13.54
C ASN A 65 3.62 9.08 14.38
N ALA A 66 4.47 9.33 15.37
CA ALA A 66 4.34 10.44 16.31
C ALA A 66 4.34 11.85 15.67
N ASN A 67 4.79 11.99 14.43
CA ASN A 67 4.92 13.29 13.76
C ASN A 67 3.81 13.59 12.75
N ASN A 68 3.01 12.63 12.40
CA ASN A 68 1.89 12.77 11.45
C ASN A 68 1.03 11.51 11.47
N THR A 69 0.21 11.35 12.49
CA THR A 69 -0.83 10.32 12.47
C THR A 69 -1.93 10.67 11.47
N GLY A 70 -2.24 11.97 11.32
CA GLY A 70 -3.33 12.44 10.49
C GLY A 70 -4.70 12.21 11.12
N ASN A 71 -5.71 12.22 10.27
CA ASN A 71 -7.11 11.98 10.62
C ASN A 71 -7.57 10.58 10.20
N VAL A 72 -8.80 10.24 10.56
CA VAL A 72 -9.54 9.12 10.02
C VAL A 72 -10.85 9.58 9.41
N THR A 73 -11.34 8.82 8.46
CA THR A 73 -12.68 8.92 7.89
C THR A 73 -13.49 7.71 8.32
N LEU A 74 -14.49 7.94 9.14
CA LEU A 74 -15.53 6.95 9.45
C LEU A 74 -16.58 7.00 8.35
N SER A 75 -16.89 5.87 7.73
CA SER A 75 -17.96 5.77 6.75
C SER A 75 -19.08 4.87 7.27
N VAL A 76 -20.32 5.36 7.19
CA VAL A 76 -21.54 4.61 7.50
C VAL A 76 -22.35 4.54 6.23
N SER A 77 -22.62 3.32 5.74
CA SER A 77 -23.24 3.10 4.45
C SER A 77 -24.27 1.98 4.46
N GLY A 78 -25.16 1.96 3.45
CA GLY A 78 -26.23 0.97 3.35
C GLY A 78 -27.24 1.11 4.49
N ILE A 79 -27.50 2.34 4.93
CA ILE A 79 -28.39 2.62 6.05
C ILE A 79 -29.83 2.22 5.69
N ASP A 80 -30.38 1.28 6.46
CA ASP A 80 -31.75 0.81 6.35
C ASP A 80 -32.41 0.75 7.73
N CYS A 81 -32.97 1.88 8.17
CA CYS A 81 -33.70 2.03 9.41
C CYS A 81 -35.20 2.18 9.11
N MET A 82 -35.82 1.14 8.60
CA MET A 82 -37.20 1.18 8.10
C MET A 82 -38.21 1.48 9.16
N THR A 83 -38.88 2.61 9.03
CA THR A 83 -40.09 2.95 9.82
C THR A 83 -41.33 3.05 8.92
N ASN A 84 -42.53 2.98 9.56
CA ASN A 84 -43.80 3.21 8.86
C ASN A 84 -43.97 4.64 8.30
N GLY A 85 -42.97 5.51 8.42
CA GLY A 85 -43.04 6.94 8.06
C GLY A 85 -41.78 7.54 7.46
N GLY A 86 -40.73 6.77 7.25
CA GLY A 86 -39.44 7.22 6.71
C GLY A 86 -38.26 6.56 7.43
N ASN A 87 -37.04 6.84 7.02
CA ASN A 87 -35.85 6.40 7.74
C ASN A 87 -35.61 7.25 9.00
N ASP A 88 -35.25 6.60 10.09
CA ASP A 88 -34.69 7.29 11.24
C ASP A 88 -33.20 7.59 11.04
N THR A 89 -32.68 8.55 11.77
CA THR A 89 -31.31 8.98 11.67
C THR A 89 -30.36 8.07 12.44
N ILE A 90 -29.17 7.82 11.85
CA ILE A 90 -28.00 7.37 12.59
C ILE A 90 -27.18 8.59 13.01
N GLN A 91 -26.80 8.64 14.26
CA GLN A 91 -25.90 9.64 14.85
C GLN A 91 -24.51 9.01 15.00
N ALA A 92 -23.46 9.77 14.75
CA ALA A 92 -22.07 9.32 14.82
C ALA A 92 -21.18 10.37 15.50
N ILE A 93 -20.22 9.88 16.29
CA ILE A 93 -19.15 10.67 16.89
C ILE A 93 -17.91 9.81 17.13
N ILE A 94 -16.73 10.44 17.04
CA ILE A 94 -15.46 9.83 17.44
C ILE A 94 -14.95 10.53 18.69
N VAL A 95 -14.53 9.75 19.67
CA VAL A 95 -14.07 10.27 20.96
C VAL A 95 -12.79 9.57 21.41
N GLU A 96 -11.96 10.29 22.14
CA GLU A 96 -10.85 9.75 22.91
C GLU A 96 -11.29 9.50 24.36
N ILE A 97 -10.83 8.41 24.94
CA ILE A 97 -10.98 8.14 26.36
C ILE A 97 -9.62 8.36 27.00
N PRO A 98 -9.40 9.47 27.74
CA PRO A 98 -8.13 9.72 28.39
C PRO A 98 -7.71 8.60 29.35
N ALA A 99 -6.41 8.43 29.52
CA ALA A 99 -5.84 7.39 30.39
C ALA A 99 -6.51 7.35 31.78
N GLY A 100 -7.10 6.22 32.13
CA GLY A 100 -7.85 6.01 33.38
C GLY A 100 -9.32 6.46 33.31
N GLY A 101 -9.81 6.91 32.17
CA GLY A 101 -11.24 7.14 31.90
C GLY A 101 -12.02 5.83 31.86
N ASP A 102 -13.32 5.93 32.11
CA ASP A 102 -14.24 4.81 31.99
C ASP A 102 -14.93 4.86 30.62
N PRO A 103 -14.75 3.85 29.76
CA PRO A 103 -15.38 3.83 28.44
C PRO A 103 -16.91 3.83 28.48
N CYS A 104 -17.49 3.55 29.63
CA CYS A 104 -18.95 3.57 29.84
C CYS A 104 -19.46 4.88 30.48
N GLN A 105 -18.59 5.88 30.62
CA GLN A 105 -19.00 7.16 31.21
C GLN A 105 -18.76 8.32 30.23
N PRO A 106 -19.79 8.84 29.56
CA PRO A 106 -19.65 9.92 28.58
C PRO A 106 -18.95 11.17 29.10
N ILE A 107 -18.95 11.43 30.39
CA ILE A 107 -18.26 12.57 31.02
C ILE A 107 -16.73 12.50 30.87
N SER A 108 -16.18 11.31 30.65
CA SER A 108 -14.75 11.12 30.41
C SER A 108 -14.36 11.26 28.94
N TYR A 109 -15.30 11.38 28.02
CA TYR A 109 -15.02 11.47 26.59
C TYR A 109 -14.44 12.83 26.20
N VAL A 110 -13.41 12.80 25.35
CA VAL A 110 -12.92 13.97 24.64
C VAL A 110 -13.31 13.82 23.18
N GLN A 111 -14.12 14.76 22.69
CA GLN A 111 -14.57 14.77 21.32
C GLN A 111 -13.40 15.09 20.37
N VAL A 112 -13.22 14.27 19.32
CA VAL A 112 -12.17 14.42 18.30
C VAL A 112 -12.75 14.42 16.88
N SER A 113 -14.04 14.56 16.73
CA SER A 113 -14.73 14.78 15.45
C SER A 113 -15.92 15.70 15.66
N ASP A 114 -16.46 16.25 14.59
CA ASP A 114 -17.82 16.79 14.64
C ASP A 114 -18.82 15.67 14.94
N CYS A 115 -20.03 16.05 15.36
CA CYS A 115 -21.13 15.12 15.40
C CYS A 115 -21.91 15.17 14.09
N LEU A 116 -22.25 14.01 13.57
CA LEU A 116 -23.07 13.90 12.37
C LEU A 116 -24.34 13.08 12.66
N SER A 117 -25.43 13.45 11.99
CA SER A 117 -26.69 12.71 12.06
C SER A 117 -27.34 12.76 10.68
N ASP A 118 -27.56 11.60 10.07
CA ASP A 118 -28.19 11.51 8.76
C ASP A 118 -29.11 10.28 8.65
N THR A 119 -30.00 10.30 7.67
CA THR A 119 -30.87 9.20 7.25
C THR A 119 -30.33 8.45 6.03
N LEU A 120 -29.27 8.95 5.42
CA LEU A 120 -28.59 8.43 4.25
C LEU A 120 -27.14 8.12 4.60
N ASP A 121 -26.45 7.41 3.70
CA ASP A 121 -25.03 7.15 3.81
C ASP A 121 -24.23 8.42 4.01
N PHE A 122 -23.29 8.40 4.94
CA PHE A 122 -22.46 9.55 5.27
C PHE A 122 -21.04 9.14 5.65
N SER A 123 -20.14 10.15 5.66
CA SER A 123 -18.79 10.02 6.17
C SER A 123 -18.49 11.13 7.18
N LEU A 124 -17.77 10.80 8.23
CA LEU A 124 -17.39 11.68 9.32
C LEU A 124 -15.85 11.68 9.42
N GLU A 125 -15.24 12.86 9.33
CA GLU A 125 -13.79 13.02 9.51
C GLU A 125 -13.48 13.39 10.96
N SER A 126 -12.36 12.84 11.48
CA SER A 126 -11.81 13.27 12.77
C SER A 126 -10.91 14.50 12.61
N ASP A 127 -10.60 15.16 13.72
CA ASP A 127 -9.42 16.01 13.84
C ASP A 127 -8.15 15.16 13.68
N ASP A 128 -6.97 15.79 13.63
CA ASP A 128 -5.69 15.10 13.69
C ASP A 128 -5.58 14.34 15.03
N LEU A 129 -5.30 13.03 14.93
CA LEU A 129 -5.29 12.13 16.07
C LEU A 129 -3.88 11.96 16.66
N SER A 130 -3.80 11.62 17.92
CA SER A 130 -2.55 11.27 18.59
C SER A 130 -2.06 9.89 18.16
N ALA A 131 -0.75 9.71 18.06
CA ALA A 131 -0.15 8.42 17.72
C ALA A 131 -0.30 7.40 18.85
N ASN A 132 -0.39 6.12 18.47
CA ASN A 132 -0.42 4.99 19.41
C ASN A 132 -1.47 5.18 20.52
N THR A 133 -2.68 5.56 20.08
CA THR A 133 -3.80 5.90 20.96
C THR A 133 -5.05 5.18 20.50
N ASP A 134 -5.83 4.69 21.47
CA ASP A 134 -7.11 4.04 21.21
C ASP A 134 -8.25 5.06 21.23
N TYR A 135 -9.14 4.92 20.26
CA TYR A 135 -10.31 5.77 20.06
C TYR A 135 -11.59 4.93 20.04
N ILE A 136 -12.69 5.56 20.38
CA ILE A 136 -14.02 4.96 20.33
C ILE A 136 -14.88 5.69 19.31
N VAL A 137 -15.53 4.92 18.45
CA VAL A 137 -16.64 5.38 17.61
C VAL A 137 -17.94 5.00 18.30
N ILE A 138 -18.86 5.95 18.42
CA ILE A 138 -20.21 5.70 18.93
C ILE A 138 -21.18 5.97 17.79
N LEU A 139 -21.92 4.94 17.41
CA LEU A 139 -23.07 5.04 16.51
C LEU A 139 -24.34 4.87 17.31
N GLY A 140 -25.34 5.68 17.04
CA GLY A 140 -26.58 5.64 17.80
C GLY A 140 -27.81 6.04 16.99
N THR A 141 -28.97 5.60 17.43
CA THR A 141 -30.27 5.93 16.85
C THR A 141 -31.36 6.04 17.91
N ASN A 142 -32.44 6.73 17.60
CA ASN A 142 -33.68 6.71 18.35
C ASN A 142 -34.73 5.78 17.70
N HIS A 143 -34.35 5.06 16.64
CA HIS A 143 -35.17 4.04 16.03
C HIS A 143 -35.46 2.89 17.01
N ASP A 144 -36.74 2.57 17.19
CA ASP A 144 -37.15 1.43 18.05
C ASP A 144 -36.99 0.10 17.25
N PRO A 145 -36.10 -0.81 17.67
CA PRO A 145 -35.90 -2.10 17.03
C PRO A 145 -37.16 -2.97 16.95
N ALA A 146 -38.19 -2.68 17.76
CA ALA A 146 -39.49 -3.34 17.63
C ALA A 146 -40.19 -3.06 16.29
N ASN A 147 -39.78 -2.00 15.58
CA ASN A 147 -40.25 -1.65 14.22
C ASN A 147 -39.43 -2.27 13.10
N GLY A 148 -38.37 -3.00 13.41
CA GLY A 148 -37.36 -3.57 12.53
C GLY A 148 -35.96 -3.18 12.94
N PRO A 149 -34.92 -3.85 12.46
CA PRO A 149 -33.54 -3.45 12.71
C PRO A 149 -33.20 -2.14 11.99
N CYS A 150 -32.20 -1.42 12.49
CA CYS A 150 -31.53 -0.32 11.79
C CYS A 150 -30.18 -0.84 11.31
N ASP A 151 -30.15 -1.39 10.10
CA ASP A 151 -28.99 -2.05 9.52
C ASP A 151 -28.09 -1.05 8.78
N PHE A 152 -26.79 -1.29 8.80
CA PHE A 152 -25.78 -0.45 8.12
C PHE A 152 -24.46 -1.22 7.99
N ASN A 153 -23.52 -0.63 7.25
CA ASN A 153 -22.12 -1.03 7.25
C ASN A 153 -21.29 0.11 7.82
N VAL A 154 -20.32 -0.21 8.65
CA VAL A 154 -19.36 0.75 9.21
C VAL A 154 -17.95 0.37 8.80
N SER A 155 -17.17 1.36 8.39
CA SER A 155 -15.75 1.22 8.08
C SER A 155 -14.98 2.45 8.54
N ILE A 156 -13.67 2.27 8.74
CA ILE A 156 -12.74 3.33 9.08
C ILE A 156 -11.54 3.26 8.12
N ASP A 157 -11.03 4.41 7.73
CA ASP A 157 -9.92 4.53 6.80
C ASP A 157 -9.16 5.84 7.07
N GLY A 158 -7.96 5.96 6.56
CA GLY A 158 -7.17 7.19 6.61
C GLY A 158 -5.78 7.02 7.23
N PRO A 159 -4.94 8.06 7.09
CA PRO A 159 -3.52 7.98 7.43
C PRO A 159 -3.24 7.64 8.90
N ALA A 160 -4.19 7.84 9.81
CA ALA A 160 -3.99 7.52 11.22
C ALA A 160 -4.11 6.01 11.54
N VAL A 161 -4.75 5.22 10.68
CA VAL A 161 -4.99 3.79 10.89
C VAL A 161 -4.22 2.90 9.92
N ASP A 162 -3.41 3.50 9.05
CA ASP A 162 -2.59 2.80 8.06
C ASP A 162 -1.10 2.82 8.42
N ILE A 163 -0.34 1.93 7.77
CA ILE A 163 1.12 2.02 7.68
C ILE A 163 1.49 2.77 6.39
N ASN A 164 2.72 3.26 6.34
CA ASN A 164 3.24 3.91 5.14
C ASN A 164 4.53 3.25 4.69
N ALA A 165 4.52 2.68 3.49
CA ALA A 165 5.69 2.19 2.79
C ALA A 165 6.21 3.26 1.84
N CYS A 166 7.51 3.44 1.78
CA CYS A 166 8.16 4.45 0.95
C CYS A 166 9.41 3.91 0.28
N CYS A 167 9.69 4.32 -0.85
CA CYS A 167 8.92 5.02 -1.89
C CYS A 167 9.16 4.24 -3.18
N ASP A 168 8.26 4.35 -4.15
CA ASP A 168 8.53 3.82 -5.48
C ASP A 168 9.85 4.34 -6.02
N GLN A 169 10.67 3.44 -6.57
CA GLN A 169 12.01 3.76 -7.06
C GLN A 169 12.24 3.13 -8.42
N GLU A 170 13.03 3.81 -9.23
CA GLU A 170 13.56 3.25 -10.47
C GLU A 170 15.04 2.93 -10.29
N ILE A 171 15.41 1.68 -10.56
CA ILE A 171 16.80 1.20 -10.51
C ILE A 171 17.19 0.62 -11.86
N SER A 172 18.49 0.59 -12.15
CA SER A 172 19.01 -0.22 -13.27
C SER A 172 19.12 -1.69 -12.85
N LEU A 173 18.95 -2.60 -13.79
CA LEU A 173 19.13 -4.04 -13.53
C LEU A 173 20.48 -4.31 -12.86
N GLY A 174 20.47 -5.04 -11.74
CA GLY A 174 21.64 -5.35 -10.93
C GLY A 174 21.97 -4.33 -9.84
N GLN A 175 21.23 -3.22 -9.76
CA GLN A 175 21.31 -2.28 -8.65
C GLN A 175 20.36 -2.65 -7.53
N SER A 176 20.58 -2.10 -6.35
CA SER A 176 19.72 -2.29 -5.19
C SER A 176 18.94 -1.03 -4.86
N ALA A 177 17.77 -1.22 -4.27
CA ALA A 177 16.95 -0.17 -3.67
C ALA A 177 16.77 -0.45 -2.17
N THR A 178 16.81 0.59 -1.35
CA THR A 178 16.39 0.50 0.04
C THR A 178 14.94 0.93 0.14
N ILE A 179 14.08 0.06 0.63
CA ILE A 179 12.67 0.34 0.89
C ILE A 179 12.41 0.31 2.39
N ASN A 180 11.48 1.13 2.85
CA ASN A 180 11.19 1.27 4.27
C ASN A 180 9.69 1.41 4.51
N ALA A 181 9.27 1.10 5.75
CA ALA A 181 7.91 1.29 6.20
C ALA A 181 7.88 1.91 7.60
N SER A 182 6.79 2.60 7.90
CA SER A 182 6.54 3.26 9.17
C SER A 182 5.07 3.16 9.57
N GLY A 183 4.78 3.34 10.86
CA GLY A 183 3.42 3.35 11.38
C GLY A 183 3.02 2.10 12.15
N ALA A 184 3.58 0.93 11.85
CA ALA A 184 3.25 -0.28 12.59
C ALA A 184 3.91 -0.36 13.97
N GLU A 185 3.37 -1.25 14.78
CA GLU A 185 3.92 -1.63 16.08
C GLU A 185 5.31 -2.26 15.94
N ALA A 186 6.17 -2.06 16.94
CA ALA A 186 7.53 -2.61 16.94
C ALA A 186 7.54 -4.15 17.05
N ILE A 187 6.48 -4.75 17.56
CA ILE A 187 6.30 -6.20 17.72
C ILE A 187 4.86 -6.54 17.31
N PRO A 188 4.66 -7.40 16.31
CA PRO A 188 5.64 -8.25 15.60
C PRO A 188 6.56 -7.51 14.61
N GLY A 189 6.33 -6.21 14.34
CA GLY A 189 7.09 -5.43 13.36
C GLY A 189 6.58 -5.63 11.93
N TYR A 190 7.46 -5.46 10.96
CA TYR A 190 7.09 -5.52 9.53
C TYR A 190 7.53 -6.83 8.89
N SER A 191 6.72 -7.32 7.96
CA SER A 191 7.09 -8.40 7.04
C SER A 191 6.85 -7.97 5.59
N TRP A 192 7.77 -8.40 4.68
CA TRP A 192 7.79 -8.02 3.27
C TRP A 192 7.64 -9.23 2.35
N SER A 193 6.89 -9.07 1.27
CA SER A 193 6.70 -10.08 0.23
C SER A 193 6.68 -9.43 -1.16
N PRO A 194 7.30 -10.05 -2.19
CA PRO A 194 8.02 -11.32 -2.18
C PRO A 194 9.40 -11.22 -1.51
N ALA A 195 9.82 -12.25 -0.78
CA ALA A 195 11.08 -12.27 -0.04
C ALA A 195 12.32 -12.63 -0.87
N LEU A 196 12.15 -13.20 -2.07
CA LEU A 196 13.23 -13.83 -2.84
C LEU A 196 14.35 -12.86 -3.23
N THR A 197 14.01 -11.59 -3.46
CA THR A 197 14.93 -10.53 -3.90
C THR A 197 15.22 -9.51 -2.82
N LEU A 198 14.92 -9.84 -1.56
CA LEU A 198 15.23 -9.02 -0.39
C LEU A 198 16.40 -9.62 0.38
N ASP A 199 17.23 -8.77 1.00
CA ASP A 199 18.27 -9.18 1.93
C ASP A 199 17.68 -9.78 3.22
N THR A 200 16.55 -9.24 3.65
CA THR A 200 15.70 -9.76 4.72
C THR A 200 14.24 -9.49 4.38
N ALA A 201 13.33 -10.36 4.84
CA ALA A 201 11.90 -10.14 4.70
C ALA A 201 11.25 -9.55 5.96
N ILE A 202 12.03 -9.15 6.95
CA ILE A 202 11.54 -8.65 8.25
C ILE A 202 12.30 -7.37 8.61
N GLY A 203 11.56 -6.37 9.07
CA GLY A 203 12.12 -5.10 9.53
C GLY A 203 11.48 -3.89 8.87
N ASN A 204 11.71 -2.74 9.45
CA ASN A 204 11.20 -1.46 8.93
C ASN A 204 12.01 -0.91 7.74
N GLU A 205 13.19 -1.47 7.49
CA GLU A 205 14.05 -1.14 6.35
C GLU A 205 14.64 -2.44 5.80
N VAL A 206 14.54 -2.65 4.49
CA VAL A 206 15.09 -3.81 3.79
C VAL A 206 15.72 -3.40 2.46
N VAL A 207 16.67 -4.19 1.97
CA VAL A 207 17.33 -3.94 0.68
C VAL A 207 16.77 -4.90 -0.37
N ALA A 208 16.21 -4.33 -1.43
CA ALA A 208 15.66 -5.07 -2.56
C ALA A 208 16.64 -5.06 -3.75
N ILE A 209 16.81 -6.24 -4.39
CA ILE A 209 17.65 -6.43 -5.59
C ILE A 209 16.83 -7.22 -6.62
N PRO A 210 15.74 -6.65 -7.15
CA PRO A 210 14.91 -7.34 -8.13
C PRO A 210 15.56 -7.35 -9.52
N ASN A 211 15.31 -8.42 -10.29
CA ASN A 211 15.75 -8.55 -11.68
C ASN A 211 14.70 -8.05 -12.70
N GLU A 212 13.50 -7.77 -12.24
CA GLU A 212 12.39 -7.24 -13.02
C GLU A 212 11.56 -6.30 -12.14
N THR A 213 10.75 -5.44 -12.74
CA THR A 213 9.84 -4.57 -12.00
C THR A 213 9.00 -5.40 -11.03
N THR A 214 9.10 -5.07 -9.75
CA THR A 214 8.54 -5.87 -8.66
C THR A 214 7.77 -4.98 -7.69
N GLU A 215 6.56 -5.37 -7.36
CA GLU A 215 5.77 -4.81 -6.28
C GLU A 215 6.08 -5.57 -4.99
N TYR A 216 6.47 -4.85 -3.95
CA TYR A 216 6.68 -5.38 -2.61
C TYR A 216 5.55 -4.93 -1.71
N THR A 217 4.84 -5.90 -1.15
CA THR A 217 3.83 -5.65 -0.11
C THR A 217 4.50 -5.73 1.24
N VAL A 218 4.32 -4.71 2.06
CA VAL A 218 4.65 -4.75 3.48
C VAL A 218 3.38 -5.00 4.28
N THR A 219 3.51 -5.81 5.31
CA THR A 219 2.46 -6.09 6.29
C THR A 219 2.95 -5.67 7.67
N GLY A 220 2.13 -4.97 8.41
CA GLY A 220 2.37 -4.55 9.78
C GLY A 220 1.10 -4.57 10.62
N PHE A 221 1.18 -4.15 11.87
CA PHE A 221 0.04 -4.08 12.77
C PHE A 221 -0.13 -2.67 13.33
N VAL A 222 -1.36 -2.18 13.34
CA VAL A 222 -1.79 -0.97 14.04
C VAL A 222 -2.81 -1.39 15.10
N GLY A 223 -2.39 -1.38 16.36
CA GLY A 223 -3.12 -2.09 17.41
C GLY A 223 -3.24 -3.58 17.07
N ASP A 224 -4.44 -4.12 17.14
CA ASP A 224 -4.73 -5.51 16.79
C ASP A 224 -5.10 -5.73 15.30
N CYS A 225 -5.02 -4.67 14.46
CA CYS A 225 -5.35 -4.71 13.04
C CYS A 225 -4.13 -5.00 12.18
N GLU A 226 -4.20 -6.03 11.34
CA GLU A 226 -3.23 -6.25 10.26
C GLU A 226 -3.51 -5.27 9.11
N VAL A 227 -2.49 -4.51 8.71
CA VAL A 227 -2.55 -3.52 7.63
C VAL A 227 -1.41 -3.73 6.64
N THR A 228 -1.63 -3.34 5.39
CA THR A 228 -0.66 -3.55 4.31
C THR A 228 -0.46 -2.28 3.50
N ASP A 229 0.74 -2.14 2.90
CA ASP A 229 1.02 -1.13 1.90
C ASP A 229 1.98 -1.68 0.85
N ILE A 230 2.14 -0.98 -0.28
CA ILE A 230 2.87 -1.46 -1.45
C ILE A 230 3.94 -0.45 -1.87
N VAL A 231 5.13 -0.97 -2.19
CA VAL A 231 6.20 -0.23 -2.88
C VAL A 231 6.55 -0.92 -4.17
N THR A 232 6.64 -0.15 -5.26
CA THR A 232 7.05 -0.64 -6.57
C THR A 232 8.49 -0.27 -6.88
N ILE A 233 9.33 -1.27 -7.15
CA ILE A 233 10.66 -1.06 -7.70
C ILE A 233 10.64 -1.33 -9.20
N ILE A 234 10.79 -0.25 -9.99
CA ILE A 234 10.84 -0.31 -11.45
C ILE A 234 12.27 -0.63 -11.85
N VAL A 235 12.46 -1.75 -12.56
CA VAL A 235 13.78 -2.14 -13.05
C VAL A 235 13.92 -1.75 -14.51
N GLY A 236 14.72 -0.72 -14.73
CA GLY A 236 15.11 -0.25 -16.06
C GLY A 236 16.31 -1.03 -16.64
N PRO A 237 16.67 -0.78 -17.89
CA PRO A 237 17.83 -1.39 -18.50
C PRO A 237 19.10 -0.98 -17.74
N PRO A 238 20.11 -1.87 -17.67
CA PRO A 238 21.34 -1.63 -16.90
C PRO A 238 22.23 -0.54 -17.51
N VAL A 239 21.94 -0.13 -18.74
CA VAL A 239 22.69 0.88 -19.51
C VAL A 239 21.75 1.83 -20.24
N GLY A 240 22.07 3.12 -20.23
CA GLY A 240 21.34 4.13 -21.02
C GLY A 240 21.91 4.22 -22.43
N ILE A 241 21.10 3.85 -23.43
CA ILE A 241 21.53 3.74 -24.84
C ILE A 241 20.88 4.84 -25.66
N PRO A 242 21.65 5.86 -26.14
CA PRO A 242 21.12 6.88 -27.04
C PRO A 242 20.71 6.26 -28.39
N ASN A 243 19.59 6.74 -28.93
CA ASN A 243 19.05 6.27 -30.20
C ASN A 243 19.52 7.10 -31.42
N THR A 244 20.31 8.15 -31.19
CA THR A 244 20.78 9.07 -32.26
C THR A 244 22.17 9.58 -31.95
N ILE A 245 23.03 9.69 -32.98
CA ILE A 245 24.30 10.43 -32.95
C ILE A 245 24.39 11.36 -34.13
N THR A 246 25.07 12.48 -33.91
CA THR A 246 25.24 13.55 -34.92
C THR A 246 26.71 13.94 -35.04
N PRO A 247 27.59 13.09 -35.63
CA PRO A 247 29.02 13.31 -35.66
C PRO A 247 29.40 14.42 -36.67
N ASN A 248 29.10 15.68 -36.31
CA ASN A 248 29.37 16.89 -37.10
C ASN A 248 30.54 17.70 -36.56
N GLY A 249 31.10 17.35 -35.39
CA GLY A 249 32.25 17.99 -34.77
C GLY A 249 31.92 19.18 -33.89
N ASP A 250 30.67 19.29 -33.43
CA ASP A 250 30.23 20.35 -32.49
C ASP A 250 30.30 19.93 -31.01
N GLU A 251 30.84 18.75 -30.72
CA GLU A 251 30.97 18.11 -29.41
C GLU A 251 29.63 17.66 -28.78
N ILE A 252 28.52 17.81 -29.49
CA ILE A 252 27.19 17.40 -29.03
C ILE A 252 26.76 16.15 -29.80
N ASN A 253 26.61 15.03 -29.09
CA ASN A 253 26.23 13.74 -29.67
C ASN A 253 27.10 13.25 -30.83
N ASP A 254 28.35 13.72 -30.91
CA ASP A 254 29.31 13.27 -31.92
C ASP A 254 29.69 11.79 -31.72
N LEU A 255 29.58 11.30 -30.51
CA LEU A 255 29.93 9.94 -30.11
C LEU A 255 28.72 9.23 -29.51
N TRP A 256 28.61 7.93 -29.76
CA TRP A 256 27.57 7.09 -29.16
C TRP A 256 27.95 6.70 -27.72
N LYS A 257 27.71 7.59 -26.78
CA LYS A 257 28.04 7.40 -25.37
C LYS A 257 26.94 6.60 -24.68
N ILE A 258 27.24 5.34 -24.38
CA ILE A 258 26.33 4.45 -23.62
C ILE A 258 26.63 4.67 -22.14
N SER A 259 25.67 5.25 -21.39
CA SER A 259 25.85 5.46 -19.95
C SER A 259 25.74 4.13 -19.19
N GLY A 260 26.56 3.96 -18.13
CA GLY A 260 26.60 2.73 -17.32
C GLY A 260 27.39 1.58 -17.96
N ILE A 261 27.85 1.69 -19.21
CA ILE A 261 28.58 0.60 -19.88
C ILE A 261 29.94 0.29 -19.25
N SER A 262 30.54 1.26 -18.56
CA SER A 262 31.79 1.09 -17.81
C SER A 262 31.73 0.05 -16.69
N ASP A 263 30.52 -0.22 -16.19
CA ASP A 263 30.29 -1.22 -15.14
C ASP A 263 30.35 -2.65 -15.69
N PHE A 264 30.40 -2.78 -17.03
CA PHE A 264 30.45 -4.05 -17.77
C PHE A 264 31.73 -4.14 -18.64
N PRO A 265 32.91 -4.34 -18.05
CA PRO A 265 34.19 -4.32 -18.77
C PRO A 265 34.33 -5.41 -19.85
N ASN A 266 33.48 -6.44 -19.79
CA ASN A 266 33.43 -7.51 -20.79
C ASN A 266 32.28 -7.33 -21.80
N ALA A 267 31.55 -6.21 -21.75
CA ALA A 267 30.46 -5.96 -22.68
C ALA A 267 30.94 -5.99 -24.13
N GLN A 268 30.23 -6.71 -24.97
CA GLN A 268 30.48 -6.72 -26.43
C GLN A 268 29.40 -5.90 -27.12
N ILE A 269 29.81 -4.84 -27.82
CA ILE A 269 28.93 -3.98 -28.60
C ILE A 269 29.15 -4.26 -30.08
N THR A 270 28.07 -4.59 -30.80
CA THR A 270 28.14 -4.83 -32.25
C THR A 270 27.07 -3.98 -32.94
N VAL A 271 27.48 -3.20 -33.96
CA VAL A 271 26.55 -2.40 -34.77
C VAL A 271 26.53 -2.95 -36.19
N PHE A 272 25.36 -3.02 -36.77
CA PHE A 272 25.08 -3.57 -38.09
C PHE A 272 24.44 -2.51 -39.01
N ASP A 273 24.70 -2.59 -40.27
CA ASP A 273 23.94 -1.87 -41.29
C ASP A 273 22.57 -2.59 -41.56
N ARG A 274 21.71 -1.99 -42.38
CA ARG A 274 20.41 -2.57 -42.76
C ARG A 274 20.50 -3.92 -43.49
N TRP A 275 21.68 -4.32 -43.91
CA TRP A 275 21.93 -5.58 -44.61
C TRP A 275 22.49 -6.66 -43.69
N GLY A 276 22.64 -6.32 -42.39
CA GLY A 276 23.22 -7.21 -41.37
C GLY A 276 24.74 -7.29 -41.40
N GLN A 277 25.44 -6.38 -42.13
CA GLN A 277 26.90 -6.33 -42.12
C GLN A 277 27.38 -5.57 -40.87
N VAL A 278 28.37 -6.12 -40.18
CA VAL A 278 28.99 -5.47 -39.02
C VAL A 278 29.77 -4.23 -39.50
N VAL A 279 29.40 -3.08 -38.97
CA VAL A 279 30.05 -1.80 -39.24
C VAL A 279 30.92 -1.32 -38.08
N PHE A 280 30.59 -1.78 -36.85
CA PHE A 280 31.39 -1.53 -35.66
C PHE A 280 31.30 -2.73 -34.71
N LYS A 281 32.40 -3.03 -34.03
CA LYS A 281 32.45 -4.04 -32.97
C LYS A 281 33.54 -3.69 -31.99
N ASP A 282 33.21 -3.68 -30.68
CA ASP A 282 34.17 -3.44 -29.61
C ASP A 282 33.83 -4.30 -28.37
N ILE A 283 34.84 -4.49 -27.51
CA ILE A 283 34.68 -5.14 -26.19
C ILE A 283 35.15 -4.18 -25.11
N GLY A 284 34.32 -3.99 -24.07
CA GLY A 284 34.57 -3.07 -22.97
C GLY A 284 34.20 -1.62 -23.26
N TYR A 285 34.07 -1.27 -24.55
CA TYR A 285 33.58 0.03 -25.03
C TYR A 285 34.31 1.24 -24.44
N ALA A 286 35.64 1.14 -24.33
CA ALA A 286 36.46 2.22 -23.79
C ALA A 286 36.43 3.48 -24.65
N GLU A 287 36.27 3.34 -25.97
CA GLU A 287 36.13 4.41 -26.91
C GLU A 287 34.76 4.38 -27.59
N PRO A 288 33.87 5.36 -27.28
CA PRO A 288 32.55 5.41 -27.88
C PRO A 288 32.58 5.53 -29.40
N TRP A 289 31.67 4.84 -30.09
CA TRP A 289 31.59 4.85 -31.55
C TRP A 289 31.28 6.25 -32.13
N ASP A 290 32.00 6.63 -33.14
CA ASP A 290 31.95 7.94 -33.82
C ASP A 290 31.12 7.93 -35.13
N GLY A 291 30.40 6.85 -35.43
CA GLY A 291 29.66 6.71 -36.70
C GLY A 291 30.53 6.37 -37.89
N THR A 292 31.78 5.91 -37.68
CA THR A 292 32.66 5.46 -38.77
C THR A 292 32.79 3.93 -38.82
N ASN A 293 33.16 3.43 -40.00
CA ASN A 293 33.62 2.06 -40.18
C ASN A 293 35.06 2.11 -40.72
N ARG A 294 36.04 1.68 -39.89
CA ARG A 294 37.49 1.70 -40.23
C ARG A 294 37.93 3.10 -40.67
N GLY A 295 37.50 4.14 -39.96
CA GLY A 295 37.82 5.54 -40.20
C GLY A 295 37.11 6.19 -41.41
N LYS A 296 36.16 5.47 -42.05
CA LYS A 296 35.31 6.05 -43.10
C LYS A 296 33.94 6.38 -42.54
N ARG A 297 33.47 7.63 -42.73
CA ARG A 297 32.14 8.04 -42.38
C ARG A 297 31.08 7.14 -43.02
N LEU A 298 30.15 6.68 -42.21
CA LEU A 298 29.00 5.93 -42.69
C LEU A 298 27.90 6.90 -43.14
N PRO A 299 27.04 6.52 -44.08
CA PRO A 299 25.94 7.36 -44.54
C PRO A 299 24.90 7.61 -43.41
N THR A 300 24.21 8.78 -43.50
CA THR A 300 23.00 9.02 -42.70
C THR A 300 22.00 7.90 -42.94
N ALA A 301 21.74 7.12 -41.92
CA ALA A 301 20.81 5.98 -41.94
C ALA A 301 20.51 5.47 -40.51
N THR A 302 19.58 4.54 -40.42
CA THR A 302 19.36 3.74 -39.21
C THR A 302 20.28 2.53 -39.28
N TYR A 303 20.99 2.30 -38.19
CA TYR A 303 21.80 1.12 -37.88
C TYR A 303 21.19 0.34 -36.75
N TYR A 304 21.53 -0.93 -36.62
CA TYR A 304 21.01 -1.81 -35.57
C TYR A 304 22.15 -2.26 -34.68
N TYR A 305 21.86 -2.44 -33.40
CA TYR A 305 22.89 -2.88 -32.47
C TYR A 305 22.47 -4.10 -31.66
N VAL A 306 23.47 -4.84 -31.22
CA VAL A 306 23.38 -5.87 -30.21
C VAL A 306 24.43 -5.56 -29.14
N ILE A 307 24.03 -5.47 -27.90
CA ILE A 307 24.91 -5.29 -26.75
C ILE A 307 24.75 -6.50 -25.85
N GLU A 308 25.83 -7.26 -25.70
CA GLU A 308 25.95 -8.38 -24.79
C GLU A 308 26.79 -7.92 -23.60
N LEU A 309 26.14 -7.70 -22.44
CA LEU A 309 26.83 -7.11 -21.28
C LEU A 309 27.82 -8.06 -20.62
N ASN A 310 27.66 -9.39 -20.82
CA ASN A 310 28.57 -10.43 -20.34
C ASN A 310 28.89 -10.25 -18.84
N SER A 311 27.85 -9.93 -18.04
CA SER A 311 27.98 -9.84 -16.59
C SER A 311 28.35 -11.22 -16.01
N THR A 312 29.20 -11.22 -14.97
CA THR A 312 29.58 -12.43 -14.25
C THR A 312 28.60 -12.76 -13.14
N ASP A 313 27.82 -11.80 -12.68
CA ASP A 313 27.02 -11.89 -11.46
C ASP A 313 25.56 -12.22 -11.75
N ILE A 314 25.05 -11.76 -12.87
CA ILE A 314 23.68 -11.97 -13.32
C ILE A 314 23.62 -12.29 -14.81
N GLN A 315 22.68 -13.14 -15.20
CA GLN A 315 22.43 -13.40 -16.61
C GLN A 315 21.53 -12.29 -17.18
N ILE A 316 22.07 -11.50 -18.11
CA ILE A 316 21.36 -10.43 -18.81
C ILE A 316 21.20 -10.82 -20.26
N ASP A 317 19.99 -10.79 -20.79
CA ASP A 317 19.73 -11.04 -22.20
C ASP A 317 20.37 -9.94 -23.07
N PRO A 318 20.79 -10.25 -24.31
CA PRO A 318 21.35 -9.25 -25.22
C PRO A 318 20.36 -8.10 -25.48
N ILE A 319 20.83 -6.87 -25.28
CA ILE A 319 20.04 -5.67 -25.54
C ILE A 319 20.15 -5.36 -27.03
N THR A 320 19.00 -5.26 -27.71
CA THR A 320 18.95 -4.97 -29.15
C THR A 320 18.16 -3.70 -29.42
N GLY A 321 18.53 -2.99 -30.45
CA GLY A 321 17.83 -1.76 -30.81
C GLY A 321 18.34 -1.14 -32.09
N ALA A 322 17.93 0.11 -32.31
CA ALA A 322 18.32 0.90 -33.48
C ALA A 322 18.95 2.23 -33.05
N ILE A 323 19.94 2.68 -33.81
CA ILE A 323 20.58 3.97 -33.69
C ILE A 323 20.53 4.71 -35.02
N THR A 324 20.13 5.96 -35.00
CA THR A 324 20.12 6.83 -36.18
C THR A 324 21.38 7.66 -36.25
N LEU A 325 22.07 7.57 -37.36
CA LEU A 325 23.22 8.40 -37.69
C LEU A 325 22.78 9.54 -38.61
N VAL A 326 23.03 10.77 -38.18
CA VAL A 326 22.72 12.01 -38.93
C VAL A 326 23.95 12.86 -39.03
N HIS A 327 24.22 13.45 -40.22
CA HIS A 327 25.35 14.37 -40.44
C HIS A 327 24.85 15.78 -40.70
#